data_34c16102da8c95ea3c60d0ecb44d8e33
#
_entry.id   34c16102da8c95ea3c60d0ecb44d8e33
#
_cell.length_a   1.000
_cell.length_b   1.000
_cell.length_c   1.000
_cell.angle_alpha   90.00
_cell.angle_beta   90.00
_cell.angle_gamma   90.00
#
_symmetry.space_group_name_H-M   'P 1'
#
loop_
_entity.id
_entity.type
_entity.pdbx_description
1 polymer ?
#
loop_
_entity_poly.entity_id
_entity_poly.type
_entity_poly.pdbx_seq_one_letter_code
_entity_poly.pdbx_strand_id
1 'polypeptide(L)'
;MTAEAELLLMNASRAQLVREIIHPALAAGELLLCDRFYDSTTAYQGHGRQLNLAQVQTVIDFAVGSTWPDLTLLMLVPLPISDARRRSRNEQTPVRDRMEEADRSFSERVERGYQAIAAAEPV
;
A
#
# COMPACT_ATOMS: atom_id res chain seq x y z
N MET A 1 11.89 -1.77 -13.61
CA MET A 1 12.05 -2.28 -12.23
C MET A 1 11.28 -3.59 -12.10
N THR A 2 11.85 -4.60 -11.48
CA THR A 2 11.14 -5.86 -11.20
C THR A 2 10.16 -5.70 -10.03
N ALA A 3 9.21 -6.61 -9.90
CA ALA A 3 8.24 -6.58 -8.81
C ALA A 3 8.90 -6.74 -7.43
N GLU A 4 9.94 -7.56 -7.35
CA GLU A 4 10.71 -7.78 -6.12
C GLU A 4 11.48 -6.52 -5.71
N ALA A 5 12.11 -5.83 -6.67
CA ALA A 5 12.80 -4.57 -6.38
C ALA A 5 11.83 -3.48 -5.91
N GLU A 6 10.63 -3.42 -6.51
CA GLU A 6 9.55 -2.53 -6.09
C GLU A 6 9.12 -2.83 -4.64
N LEU A 7 8.90 -4.11 -4.31
CA LEU A 7 8.57 -4.56 -2.95
C LEU A 7 9.64 -4.12 -1.93
N LEU A 8 10.90 -4.38 -2.24
CA LEU A 8 12.02 -4.06 -1.33
C LEU A 8 12.18 -2.55 -1.12
N LEU A 9 12.08 -1.74 -2.16
CA LEU A 9 12.18 -0.29 -2.06
C LEU A 9 11.03 0.33 -1.24
N MET A 10 9.79 -0.12 -1.46
CA MET A 10 8.64 0.34 -0.69
C MET A 10 8.80 0.01 0.81
N ASN A 11 9.33 -1.18 1.12
CA ASN A 11 9.52 -1.57 2.51
C ASN A 11 10.78 -0.96 3.13
N ALA A 12 11.82 -0.67 2.39
CA ALA A 12 12.97 0.10 2.88
C ALA A 12 12.54 1.50 3.33
N SER A 13 11.74 2.19 2.50
CA SER A 13 11.16 3.50 2.87
C SER A 13 10.27 3.39 4.11
N ARG A 14 9.44 2.35 4.20
CA ARG A 14 8.57 2.11 5.35
C ARG A 14 9.36 1.83 6.62
N ALA A 15 10.40 1.02 6.55
CA ALA A 15 11.27 0.73 7.69
C ALA A 15 11.91 1.99 8.26
N GLN A 16 12.33 2.91 7.40
CA GLN A 16 12.86 4.21 7.78
C GLN A 16 11.79 5.07 8.47
N LEU A 17 10.61 5.20 7.84
CA LEU A 17 9.48 5.95 8.37
C LEU A 17 9.05 5.45 9.75
N VAL A 18 8.96 4.13 9.93
CA VAL A 18 8.57 3.51 11.21
C VAL A 18 9.53 3.92 12.32
N ARG A 19 10.83 3.85 12.06
CA ARG A 19 11.86 4.07 13.10
C ARG A 19 12.12 5.54 13.40
N GLU A 20 12.06 6.39 12.38
CA GLU A 20 12.40 7.82 12.55
C GLU A 20 11.20 8.70 12.88
N ILE A 21 10.00 8.30 12.48
CA ILE A 21 8.81 9.15 12.63
C ILE A 21 7.76 8.47 13.51
N ILE A 22 7.30 7.27 13.12
CA ILE A 22 6.14 6.64 13.77
C ILE A 22 6.45 6.25 15.21
N HIS A 23 7.53 5.54 15.46
CA HIS A 23 7.92 5.13 16.81
C HIS A 23 8.12 6.32 17.78
N PRO A 24 8.87 7.37 17.42
CA PRO A 24 9.01 8.53 18.29
C PRO A 24 7.68 9.24 18.58
N ALA A 25 6.82 9.42 17.57
CA ALA A 25 5.52 10.06 17.75
C ALA A 25 4.61 9.25 18.70
N LEU A 26 4.52 7.93 18.50
CA LEU A 26 3.75 7.07 19.39
C LEU A 26 4.31 7.03 20.81
N ALA A 27 5.63 7.02 20.96
CA ALA A 27 6.29 7.09 22.28
C ALA A 27 6.01 8.42 23.00
N ALA A 28 5.80 9.51 22.24
CA ALA A 28 5.39 10.80 22.78
C ALA A 28 3.88 10.88 23.10
N GLY A 29 3.11 9.83 22.83
CA GLY A 29 1.65 9.79 23.05
C GLY A 29 0.85 10.53 21.97
N GLU A 30 1.42 10.75 20.81
CA GLU A 30 0.78 11.44 19.70
C GLU A 30 -0.16 10.51 18.93
N LEU A 31 -1.25 11.08 18.39
CA LEU A 31 -2.10 10.42 17.41
C LEU A 31 -1.47 10.57 16.03
N LEU A 32 -1.28 9.43 15.33
CA LEU A 32 -0.67 9.43 14.01
C LEU A 32 -1.64 8.92 12.95
N LEU A 33 -1.83 9.70 11.90
CA LEU A 33 -2.57 9.31 10.71
C LEU A 33 -1.58 9.02 9.58
N CYS A 34 -1.66 7.82 9.01
CA CYS A 34 -0.83 7.40 7.91
C CYS A 34 -1.69 7.14 6.67
N ASP A 35 -1.49 7.95 5.62
CA ASP A 35 -2.13 7.71 4.32
C ASP A 35 -1.36 6.61 3.59
N ARG A 36 -1.97 5.40 3.57
CA ARG A 36 -1.40 4.14 3.06
C ARG A 36 -0.23 3.64 3.92
N PHE A 37 -0.33 2.38 4.32
CA PHE A 37 0.73 1.70 5.07
C PHE A 37 1.02 0.32 4.47
N TYR A 38 1.22 -0.72 5.29
CA TYR A 38 1.62 -2.06 4.81
C TYR A 38 0.56 -2.74 3.94
N ASP A 39 -0.73 -2.50 4.16
CA ASP A 39 -1.82 -3.05 3.34
C ASP A 39 -1.68 -2.68 1.86
N SER A 40 -1.17 -1.47 1.58
CA SER A 40 -0.86 -1.07 0.21
C SER A 40 0.20 -1.97 -0.43
N THR A 41 1.18 -2.46 0.31
CA THR A 41 2.17 -3.42 -0.18
C THR A 41 1.53 -4.76 -0.49
N THR A 42 0.71 -5.28 0.42
CA THR A 42 -0.03 -6.53 0.20
C THR A 42 -0.92 -6.43 -1.03
N ALA A 43 -1.67 -5.32 -1.17
CA ALA A 43 -2.56 -5.12 -2.31
C ALA A 43 -1.80 -4.93 -3.64
N TYR A 44 -0.77 -4.07 -3.68
CA TYR A 44 -0.07 -3.71 -4.91
C TYR A 44 0.98 -4.74 -5.31
N GLN A 45 1.92 -5.10 -4.43
CA GLN A 45 2.99 -6.03 -4.73
C GLN A 45 2.51 -7.49 -4.60
N GLY A 46 1.74 -7.79 -3.57
CA GLY A 46 1.17 -9.12 -3.38
C GLY A 46 0.15 -9.46 -4.45
N HIS A 47 -1.02 -8.83 -4.41
CA HIS A 47 -2.10 -9.14 -5.35
C HIS A 47 -1.87 -8.54 -6.75
N GLY A 48 -1.50 -7.26 -6.83
CA GLY A 48 -1.32 -6.55 -8.09
C GLY A 48 -0.19 -7.12 -8.95
N ARG A 49 1.02 -7.26 -8.39
CA ARG A 49 2.19 -7.85 -9.06
C ARG A 49 2.24 -9.38 -8.98
N GLN A 50 1.30 -9.99 -8.27
CA GLN A 50 1.19 -11.44 -8.11
C GLN A 50 2.43 -12.10 -7.47
N LEU A 51 3.08 -11.40 -6.56
CA LEU A 51 4.15 -11.97 -5.75
C LEU A 51 3.57 -12.94 -4.71
N ASN A 52 4.41 -13.88 -4.25
CA ASN A 52 4.02 -14.82 -3.21
C ASN A 52 3.68 -14.06 -1.91
N LEU A 53 2.44 -14.20 -1.44
CA LEU A 53 1.92 -13.43 -0.30
C LEU A 53 2.69 -13.72 1.00
N ALA A 54 3.19 -14.94 1.21
CA ALA A 54 3.97 -15.27 2.39
C ALA A 54 5.34 -14.55 2.39
N GLN A 55 5.98 -14.44 1.22
CA GLN A 55 7.23 -13.69 1.08
C GLN A 55 6.98 -12.18 1.26
N VAL A 56 5.90 -11.65 0.68
CA VAL A 56 5.49 -10.25 0.86
C VAL A 56 5.27 -9.96 2.34
N GLN A 57 4.56 -10.83 3.05
CA GLN A 57 4.32 -10.68 4.49
C GLN A 57 5.63 -10.70 5.30
N THR A 58 6.55 -11.59 4.99
CA THR A 58 7.87 -11.64 5.66
C THR A 58 8.64 -10.32 5.52
N VAL A 59 8.61 -9.71 4.34
CA VAL A 59 9.27 -8.41 4.09
C VAL A 59 8.55 -7.28 4.84
N ILE A 60 7.21 -7.31 4.88
CA ILE A 60 6.40 -6.36 5.67
C ILE A 60 6.73 -6.49 7.15
N ASP A 61 6.72 -7.70 7.71
CA ASP A 61 6.99 -7.95 9.13
C ASP A 61 8.36 -7.41 9.53
N PHE A 62 9.36 -7.61 8.69
CA PHE A 62 10.70 -7.08 8.91
C PHE A 62 10.73 -5.54 8.91
N ALA A 63 10.02 -4.91 7.98
CA ALA A 63 9.98 -3.45 7.84
C ALA A 63 9.21 -2.77 8.96
N VAL A 64 8.04 -3.31 9.31
CA VAL A 64 7.10 -2.74 10.29
C VAL A 64 7.50 -3.08 11.72
N GLY A 65 8.04 -4.27 11.96
CA GLY A 65 8.37 -4.76 13.31
C GLY A 65 7.11 -4.88 14.17
N SER A 66 7.11 -4.26 15.33
CA SER A 66 5.96 -4.24 16.25
C SER A 66 4.98 -3.10 16.02
N THR A 67 5.17 -2.29 14.97
CA THR A 67 4.38 -1.08 14.71
C THR A 67 3.20 -1.39 13.79
N TRP A 68 2.12 -1.86 14.37
CA TRP A 68 0.86 -2.13 13.67
C TRP A 68 -0.15 -1.02 13.96
N PRO A 69 -1.00 -0.63 12.99
CA PRO A 69 -2.08 0.33 13.22
C PRO A 69 -3.09 -0.22 14.23
N ASP A 70 -3.62 0.64 15.09
CA ASP A 70 -4.76 0.29 15.96
C ASP A 70 -6.07 0.25 15.19
N LEU A 71 -6.15 1.00 14.08
CA LEU A 71 -7.32 1.07 13.21
C LEU A 71 -6.90 1.34 11.77
N THR A 72 -7.48 0.60 10.84
CA THR A 72 -7.38 0.84 9.40
C THR A 72 -8.75 1.19 8.82
N LEU A 73 -8.81 2.31 8.09
CA LEU A 73 -10.01 2.72 7.35
C LEU A 73 -9.81 2.45 5.86
N LEU A 74 -10.57 1.53 5.31
CA LEU A 74 -10.54 1.24 3.87
C LEU A 74 -11.56 2.09 3.12
N MET A 75 -11.04 3.00 2.28
CA MET A 75 -11.86 3.85 1.40
C MET A 75 -12.06 3.16 0.05
N LEU A 76 -13.24 2.64 -0.20
CA LEU A 76 -13.57 1.99 -1.47
C LEU A 76 -14.12 3.00 -2.48
N VAL A 77 -13.50 3.06 -3.65
CA VAL A 77 -13.95 3.86 -4.78
C VAL A 77 -14.14 2.92 -5.97
N PRO A 78 -15.34 2.90 -6.60
CA PRO A 78 -15.56 2.07 -7.78
C PRO A 78 -14.54 2.34 -8.89
N LEU A 79 -14.04 1.28 -9.55
CA LEU A 79 -13.01 1.38 -10.59
C LEU A 79 -13.31 2.43 -11.68
N PRO A 80 -14.54 2.54 -12.22
CA PRO A 80 -14.83 3.57 -13.23
C PRO A 80 -14.58 5.00 -12.73
N ILE A 81 -14.88 5.27 -11.46
CA ILE A 81 -14.64 6.59 -10.84
C ILE A 81 -13.14 6.79 -10.60
N SER A 82 -12.46 5.78 -10.10
CA SER A 82 -11.00 5.80 -9.91
C SER A 82 -10.26 6.05 -11.22
N ASP A 83 -10.65 5.36 -12.29
CA ASP A 83 -10.09 5.54 -13.63
C ASP A 83 -10.35 6.93 -14.21
N ALA A 84 -11.54 7.48 -14.00
CA ALA A 84 -11.87 8.83 -14.43
C ALA A 84 -11.02 9.88 -13.71
N ARG A 85 -10.86 9.76 -12.38
CA ARG A 85 -10.01 10.63 -11.57
C ARG A 85 -8.54 10.55 -11.98
N ARG A 86 -8.04 9.34 -12.26
CA ARG A 86 -6.67 9.12 -12.73
C ARG A 86 -6.42 9.80 -14.07
N ARG A 87 -7.33 9.66 -15.03
CA ARG A 87 -7.24 10.32 -16.35
C ARG A 87 -7.19 11.83 -16.22
N SER A 88 -8.10 12.41 -15.46
CA SER A 88 -8.12 13.87 -15.23
C SER A 88 -6.83 14.40 -14.58
N ARG A 89 -6.24 13.66 -13.64
CA ARG A 89 -4.98 14.03 -13.00
C ARG A 89 -3.79 13.94 -13.96
N ASN A 90 -3.74 12.91 -14.80
CA ASN A 90 -2.65 12.72 -15.78
C ASN A 90 -2.65 13.78 -16.88
N GLU A 91 -3.81 14.36 -17.21
CA GLU A 91 -3.91 15.52 -18.11
C GLU A 91 -3.28 16.79 -17.52
N GLN A 92 -3.26 16.91 -16.19
CA GLN A 92 -2.73 18.07 -15.46
C GLN A 92 -1.26 17.92 -15.06
N THR A 93 -0.73 16.70 -14.97
CA THR A 93 0.63 16.41 -14.51
C THR A 93 1.31 15.40 -15.44
N PRO A 94 2.32 15.82 -16.22
CA PRO A 94 2.96 14.93 -17.20
C PRO A 94 3.84 13.83 -16.60
N VAL A 95 4.11 13.84 -15.29
CA VAL A 95 4.88 12.80 -14.61
C VAL A 95 3.95 11.63 -14.29
N ARG A 96 4.07 10.55 -15.05
CA ARG A 96 3.33 9.32 -14.83
C ARG A 96 4.02 8.47 -13.76
N ASP A 97 3.32 8.15 -12.67
CA ASP A 97 3.77 7.14 -11.75
C ASP A 97 3.63 5.75 -12.42
N ARG A 98 4.68 4.94 -12.35
CA ARG A 98 4.70 3.60 -12.93
C ARG A 98 3.59 2.69 -12.38
N MET A 99 3.19 2.88 -11.11
CA MET A 99 2.09 2.12 -10.51
C MET A 99 0.74 2.53 -11.08
N GLU A 100 0.59 3.80 -11.47
CA GLU A 100 -0.63 4.33 -12.06
C GLU A 100 -0.76 4.00 -13.56
N GLU A 101 0.37 3.69 -14.23
CA GLU A 101 0.40 3.25 -15.62
C GLU A 101 0.03 1.77 -15.81
N ALA A 102 -0.15 1.03 -14.72
CA ALA A 102 -0.50 -0.37 -14.79
C ALA A 102 -1.82 -0.58 -15.53
N ASP A 103 -1.91 -1.69 -16.22
CA ASP A 103 -3.09 -2.06 -16.99
C ASP A 103 -4.36 -2.21 -16.10
N ARG A 104 -5.51 -2.31 -16.71
CA ARG A 104 -6.79 -2.47 -16.01
C ARG A 104 -6.81 -3.75 -15.17
N SER A 105 -6.21 -4.83 -15.65
CA SER A 105 -6.17 -6.11 -14.93
C SER A 105 -5.37 -6.01 -13.64
N PHE A 106 -4.29 -5.22 -13.63
CA PHE A 106 -3.54 -4.91 -12.41
C PHE A 106 -4.41 -4.15 -11.40
N SER A 107 -5.13 -3.10 -11.84
CA SER A 107 -6.01 -2.32 -10.98
C SER A 107 -7.13 -3.16 -10.36
N GLU A 108 -7.71 -4.08 -11.14
CA GLU A 108 -8.71 -5.02 -10.66
C GLU A 108 -8.14 -6.02 -9.63
N ARG A 109 -6.88 -6.46 -9.80
CA ARG A 109 -6.20 -7.31 -8.80
C ARG A 109 -5.92 -6.55 -7.51
N VAL A 110 -5.50 -5.29 -7.60
CA VAL A 110 -5.28 -4.43 -6.43
C VAL A 110 -6.57 -4.21 -5.65
N GLU A 111 -7.67 -3.90 -6.33
CA GLU A 111 -8.98 -3.72 -5.69
C GLU A 111 -9.43 -4.98 -4.97
N ARG A 112 -9.34 -6.14 -5.62
CA ARG A 112 -9.64 -7.44 -4.98
C ARG A 112 -8.71 -7.73 -3.80
N GLY A 113 -7.45 -7.31 -3.90
CA GLY A 113 -6.49 -7.41 -2.81
C GLY A 113 -6.93 -6.65 -1.56
N TYR A 114 -7.34 -5.41 -1.71
CA TYR A 114 -7.88 -4.63 -0.60
C TYR A 114 -9.15 -5.23 0.01
N GLN A 115 -10.05 -5.72 -0.84
CA GLN A 115 -11.27 -6.40 -0.36
C GLN A 115 -10.94 -7.68 0.42
N ALA A 116 -9.97 -8.46 -0.04
CA ALA A 116 -9.52 -9.66 0.65
C ALA A 116 -8.86 -9.35 2.00
N ILE A 117 -8.04 -8.30 2.07
CA ILE A 117 -7.42 -7.83 3.32
C ILE A 117 -8.51 -7.43 4.32
N ALA A 118 -9.44 -6.59 3.91
CA ALA A 118 -10.54 -6.14 4.79
C ALA A 118 -11.44 -7.29 5.26
N ALA A 119 -11.65 -8.30 4.42
CA ALA A 119 -12.44 -9.48 4.81
C ALA A 119 -11.71 -10.41 5.80
N ALA A 120 -10.38 -10.41 5.79
CA ALA A 120 -9.56 -11.22 6.67
C ALA A 120 -9.34 -10.59 8.05
N GLU A 121 -9.49 -9.27 8.17
CA GLU A 121 -9.35 -8.55 9.43
C GLU A 121 -10.75 -8.13 9.93
N PRO A 122 -11.35 -8.89 10.87
CA PRO A 122 -12.65 -8.52 11.43
C PRO A 122 -12.53 -7.23 12.26
N VAL A 123 -13.56 -6.40 12.14
CA VAL A 123 -13.73 -5.17 12.91
C VAL A 123 -13.95 -5.50 14.38
#